data_6f2a00fd44c847932c55ff874003a9c3
#
_entry.id   6f2a00fd44c847932c55ff874003a9c3
#
_cell.length_a   1.000
_cell.length_b   1.000
_cell.length_c   1.000
_cell.angle_alpha   90.00
_cell.angle_beta   90.00
_cell.angle_gamma   90.00
#
_symmetry.space_group_name_H-M   'P 1'
#
loop_
_entity.id
_entity.type
_entity.pdbx_description
1 polymer ?
#
loop_
_entity_poly.entity_id
_entity_poly.type
_entity_poly.pdbx_seq_one_letter_code
_entity_poly.pdbx_strand_id
1 'polypeptide(L)'
;MVDNRTESDAEGRHRVVAEARRDQATREKGYRARALEMYPWICGRCTREFVHKNLRMLEVHHRDHDHDNNPPDGSNWELLCTYCHENEHARQKVASAYSDEPGSGSRGDSPSTFKAFAGLADMLKKDKQ
;
A
#
# COMPACT_ATOMS: atom_id res chain seq x y z
N MET A 1 -29.93 -35.84 2.31
CA MET A 1 -28.76 -36.00 1.45
C MET A 1 -27.98 -34.71 1.49
N VAL A 2 -26.88 -34.72 2.15
CA VAL A 2 -25.95 -33.58 2.20
C VAL A 2 -25.23 -33.57 0.85
N ASP A 3 -25.28 -32.42 0.17
CA ASP A 3 -24.64 -32.24 -1.13
C ASP A 3 -23.14 -32.23 -0.97
N ASN A 4 -22.51 -33.34 -1.31
CA ASN A 4 -21.05 -33.58 -1.14
C ASN A 4 -20.18 -32.69 -2.05
N ARG A 5 -20.83 -31.85 -2.92
CA ARG A 5 -20.14 -30.94 -3.83
C ARG A 5 -19.62 -29.68 -3.14
N THR A 6 -20.31 -29.19 -2.14
CA THR A 6 -19.93 -27.96 -1.45
C THR A 6 -18.71 -28.13 -0.55
N GLU A 7 -18.53 -29.33 0.02
CA GLU A 7 -17.36 -29.61 0.87
C GLU A 7 -16.08 -29.74 0.04
N SER A 8 -16.14 -30.40 -1.12
CA SER A 8 -14.99 -30.56 -2.01
C SER A 8 -14.54 -29.22 -2.62
N ASP A 9 -15.47 -28.32 -2.90
CA ASP A 9 -15.17 -27.00 -3.45
C ASP A 9 -14.55 -26.08 -2.38
N ALA A 10 -14.97 -26.21 -1.12
CA ALA A 10 -14.40 -25.49 0.00
C ALA A 10 -12.97 -25.96 0.30
N GLU A 11 -12.71 -27.26 0.31
CA GLU A 11 -11.38 -27.83 0.50
C GLU A 11 -10.43 -27.45 -0.64
N GLY A 12 -10.92 -27.46 -1.89
CA GLY A 12 -10.17 -27.00 -3.04
C GLY A 12 -9.73 -25.54 -2.93
N ARG A 13 -10.64 -24.66 -2.51
CA ARG A 13 -10.36 -23.24 -2.29
C ARG A 13 -9.33 -23.03 -1.17
N HIS A 14 -9.47 -23.75 -0.07
CA HIS A 14 -8.49 -23.66 1.04
C HIS A 14 -7.11 -24.11 0.62
N ARG A 15 -7.01 -25.12 -0.22
CA ARG A 15 -5.73 -25.62 -0.73
C ARG A 15 -5.07 -24.60 -1.63
N VAL A 16 -5.79 -24.00 -2.56
CA VAL A 16 -5.29 -22.96 -3.47
C VAL A 16 -4.82 -21.73 -2.71
N VAL A 17 -5.58 -21.29 -1.71
CA VAL A 17 -5.20 -20.15 -0.87
C VAL A 17 -3.95 -20.46 -0.05
N ALA A 18 -3.83 -21.67 0.50
CA ALA A 18 -2.65 -22.08 1.27
C ALA A 18 -1.39 -22.15 0.37
N GLU A 19 -1.53 -22.64 -0.85
CA GLU A 19 -0.45 -22.69 -1.83
C GLU A 19 -0.01 -21.29 -2.25
N ALA A 20 -0.95 -20.41 -2.58
CA ALA A 20 -0.65 -19.02 -2.91
C ALA A 20 0.08 -18.28 -1.79
N ARG A 21 -0.29 -18.53 -0.54
CA ARG A 21 0.40 -17.97 0.63
C ARG A 21 1.82 -18.48 0.79
N ARG A 22 2.06 -19.76 0.53
CA ARG A 22 3.40 -20.36 0.56
C ARG A 22 4.30 -19.78 -0.53
N ASP A 23 3.79 -19.63 -1.73
CA ASP A 23 4.50 -19.06 -2.86
C ASP A 23 4.86 -17.60 -2.60
N GLN A 24 3.92 -16.84 -2.06
CA GLN A 24 4.17 -15.47 -1.65
C GLN A 24 5.25 -15.40 -0.57
N ALA A 25 5.15 -16.21 0.47
CA ALA A 25 6.14 -16.25 1.55
C ALA A 25 7.55 -16.63 1.02
N THR A 26 7.63 -17.55 0.07
CA THR A 26 8.89 -17.95 -0.55
C THR A 26 9.50 -16.81 -1.37
N ARG A 27 8.70 -16.11 -2.15
CA ARG A 27 9.13 -14.92 -2.91
C ARG A 27 9.60 -13.80 -1.98
N GLU A 28 8.84 -13.50 -0.95
CA GLU A 28 9.19 -12.48 0.04
C GLU A 28 10.52 -12.77 0.74
N LYS A 29 10.79 -14.02 1.09
CA LYS A 29 12.07 -14.42 1.67
C LYS A 29 13.25 -14.15 0.72
N GLY A 30 13.08 -14.37 -0.57
CA GLY A 30 14.13 -14.19 -1.56
C GLY A 30 14.56 -12.74 -1.71
N TYR A 31 13.65 -11.83 -2.03
CA TYR A 31 13.98 -10.42 -2.21
C TYR A 31 14.18 -9.69 -0.88
N ARG A 32 13.46 -10.08 0.18
CA ARG A 32 13.63 -9.49 1.50
C ARG A 32 15.04 -9.70 2.05
N ALA A 33 15.57 -10.91 1.97
CA ALA A 33 16.93 -11.20 2.42
C ALA A 33 17.96 -10.33 1.68
N ARG A 34 17.84 -10.21 0.38
CA ARG A 34 18.71 -9.36 -0.45
C ARG A 34 18.61 -7.89 -0.09
N ALA A 35 17.40 -7.37 0.06
CA ALA A 35 17.18 -5.98 0.41
C ALA A 35 17.77 -5.64 1.78
N LEU A 36 17.65 -6.54 2.75
CA LEU A 36 18.22 -6.36 4.10
C LEU A 36 19.76 -6.41 4.11
N GLU A 37 20.36 -7.09 3.15
CA GLU A 37 21.83 -7.09 2.97
C GLU A 37 22.31 -5.81 2.26
N MET A 38 21.57 -5.31 1.31
CA MET A 38 21.96 -4.19 0.44
C MET A 38 21.72 -2.82 1.07
N TYR A 39 20.66 -2.67 1.84
CA TYR A 39 20.23 -1.40 2.40
C TYR A 39 20.43 -1.35 3.92
N PRO A 40 20.71 -0.17 4.48
CA PRO A 40 20.69 0.00 5.92
C PRO A 40 19.29 -0.24 6.47
N TRP A 41 19.21 -0.74 7.70
CA TRP A 41 17.93 -1.05 8.35
C TRP A 41 17.28 0.21 8.91
N ILE A 42 16.94 1.10 8.01
CA ILE A 42 16.32 2.41 8.28
C ILE A 42 15.14 2.59 7.34
N CYS A 43 14.01 3.03 7.87
CA CYS A 43 12.86 3.37 7.04
C CYS A 43 13.22 4.53 6.10
N GLY A 44 12.99 4.35 4.80
CA GLY A 44 13.28 5.36 3.79
C GLY A 44 12.40 6.63 3.87
N ARG A 45 11.33 6.59 4.66
CA ARG A 45 10.39 7.70 4.81
C ARG A 45 10.51 8.42 6.15
N CYS A 46 10.33 7.68 7.25
CA CYS A 46 10.35 8.26 8.59
C CYS A 46 11.72 8.21 9.26
N THR A 47 12.72 7.60 8.64
CA THR A 47 14.10 7.45 9.13
C THR A 47 14.25 6.67 10.43
N ARG A 48 13.23 5.92 10.83
CA ARG A 48 13.29 5.06 12.02
C ARG A 48 14.30 3.95 11.82
N GLU A 49 15.17 3.75 12.80
CA GLU A 49 16.18 2.68 12.81
C GLU A 49 15.61 1.38 13.35
N PHE A 50 16.06 0.26 12.77
CA PHE A 50 15.63 -1.09 13.15
C PHE A 50 16.82 -1.94 13.53
N VAL A 51 16.60 -2.84 14.49
CA VAL A 51 17.56 -3.85 14.94
C VAL A 51 16.93 -5.23 14.76
N HIS A 52 17.68 -6.30 15.00
CA HIS A 52 17.17 -7.68 14.83
C HIS A 52 15.86 -7.93 15.58
N LYS A 53 15.68 -7.33 16.74
CA LYS A 53 14.51 -7.52 17.59
C LYS A 53 13.21 -7.05 16.95
N ASN A 54 13.24 -5.96 16.19
CA ASN A 54 12.07 -5.36 15.54
C ASN A 54 12.16 -5.37 14.00
N LEU A 55 13.10 -6.12 13.45
CA LEU A 55 13.34 -6.16 12.00
C LEU A 55 12.12 -6.61 11.19
N ARG A 56 11.24 -7.40 11.78
CA ARG A 56 9.97 -7.82 11.17
C ARG A 56 9.06 -6.66 10.80
N MET A 57 9.23 -5.52 11.45
CA MET A 57 8.45 -4.30 11.19
C MET A 57 9.03 -3.45 10.07
N LEU A 58 10.18 -3.82 9.54
CA LEU A 58 10.80 -3.21 8.38
C LEU A 58 10.48 -4.07 7.16
N GLU A 59 9.76 -3.52 6.20
CA GLU A 59 9.25 -4.24 5.04
C GLU A 59 9.88 -3.73 3.74
N VAL A 60 9.94 -4.60 2.74
CA VAL A 60 10.41 -4.22 1.41
C VAL A 60 9.23 -3.67 0.61
N HIS A 61 9.36 -2.44 0.17
CA HIS A 61 8.41 -1.79 -0.73
C HIS A 61 8.96 -1.79 -2.15
N HIS A 62 8.13 -2.21 -3.11
CA HIS A 62 8.45 -2.12 -4.53
C HIS A 62 8.06 -0.74 -5.04
N ARG A 63 9.00 0.01 -5.58
CA ARG A 63 8.78 1.41 -5.99
C ARG A 63 7.73 1.56 -7.08
N ASP A 64 7.66 0.58 -7.99
CA ASP A 64 6.66 0.51 -9.06
C ASP A 64 5.37 -0.22 -8.64
N HIS A 65 5.28 -0.66 -7.39
CA HIS A 65 4.19 -1.47 -6.83
C HIS A 65 4.01 -2.84 -7.48
N ASP A 66 4.97 -3.30 -8.27
CA ASP A 66 4.99 -4.63 -8.87
C ASP A 66 5.90 -5.56 -8.06
N HIS A 67 5.29 -6.46 -7.31
CA HIS A 67 5.98 -7.43 -6.47
C HIS A 67 6.79 -8.47 -7.26
N ASP A 68 6.55 -8.60 -8.54
CA ASP A 68 7.26 -9.54 -9.41
C ASP A 68 8.47 -8.90 -10.09
N ASN A 69 8.59 -7.58 -10.04
CA ASN A 69 9.74 -6.86 -10.57
C ASN A 69 10.85 -6.76 -9.52
N ASN A 70 11.76 -7.71 -9.55
CA ASN A 70 12.86 -7.85 -8.58
C ASN A 70 14.21 -7.80 -9.29
N PRO A 71 14.71 -6.61 -9.67
CA PRO A 71 16.00 -6.49 -10.31
C PRO A 71 17.14 -6.88 -9.36
N PRO A 72 18.22 -7.52 -9.87
CA PRO A 72 19.32 -7.99 -9.02
C PRO A 72 20.07 -6.90 -8.28
N ASP A 73 20.03 -5.67 -8.79
CA ASP A 73 20.68 -4.50 -8.18
C ASP A 73 19.85 -3.85 -7.05
N GLY A 74 18.62 -4.33 -6.83
CA GLY A 74 17.73 -3.79 -5.80
C GLY A 74 17.17 -2.41 -6.08
N SER A 75 17.27 -1.91 -7.31
CA SER A 75 16.84 -0.55 -7.68
C SER A 75 15.35 -0.30 -7.50
N ASN A 76 14.53 -1.35 -7.54
CA ASN A 76 13.08 -1.27 -7.34
C ASN A 76 12.64 -1.44 -5.88
N TRP A 77 13.58 -1.66 -4.96
CA TRP A 77 13.27 -1.91 -3.56
C TRP A 77 13.56 -0.70 -2.70
N GLU A 78 12.70 -0.49 -1.72
CA GLU A 78 12.87 0.50 -0.66
C GLU A 78 12.46 -0.14 0.67
N LEU A 79 13.24 0.06 1.71
CA LEU A 79 12.87 -0.42 3.04
C LEU A 79 11.99 0.62 3.73
N LEU A 80 10.79 0.23 4.10
CA LEU A 80 9.83 1.05 4.81
C LEU A 80 9.35 0.32 6.06
N CYS A 81 9.10 1.06 7.14
CA CYS A 81 8.42 0.49 8.28
C CYS A 81 6.96 0.15 7.89
N THR A 82 6.35 -0.77 8.63
CA THR A 82 4.98 -1.21 8.39
C THR A 82 4.02 -0.03 8.21
N TYR A 83 4.17 0.99 9.02
CA TYR A 83 3.33 2.17 9.00
C TYR A 83 3.46 2.99 7.71
N CYS A 84 4.69 3.28 7.29
CA CYS A 84 4.95 4.01 6.05
C CYS A 84 4.57 3.19 4.82
N HIS A 85 4.76 1.88 4.86
CA HIS A 85 4.39 0.96 3.79
C HIS A 85 2.88 0.94 3.56
N GLU A 86 2.09 0.81 4.61
CA GLU A 86 0.63 0.88 4.55
C GLU A 86 0.14 2.24 4.02
N ASN A 87 0.76 3.31 4.47
CA ASN A 87 0.44 4.67 4.02
C ASN A 87 0.71 4.85 2.51
N GLU A 88 1.78 4.29 2.00
CA GLU A 88 2.12 4.33 0.58
C GLU A 88 1.08 3.59 -0.28
N HIS A 89 0.66 2.41 0.15
CA HIS A 89 -0.40 1.67 -0.52
C HIS A 89 -1.75 2.40 -0.47
N ALA A 90 -2.08 3.04 0.62
CA ALA A 90 -3.29 3.84 0.75
C ALA A 90 -3.28 5.03 -0.22
N ARG A 91 -2.16 5.72 -0.36
CA ARG A 91 -1.98 6.80 -1.34
C ARG A 91 -2.17 6.33 -2.77
N GLN A 92 -1.63 5.17 -3.10
CA GLN A 92 -1.77 4.58 -4.42
C GLN A 92 -3.22 4.25 -4.75
N LYS A 93 -3.95 3.67 -3.81
CA LYS A 93 -5.38 3.37 -3.97
C LYS A 93 -6.21 4.62 -4.25
N VAL A 94 -5.93 5.68 -3.51
CA VAL A 94 -6.60 6.97 -3.72
C VAL A 94 -6.26 7.54 -5.09
N ALA A 95 -4.99 7.56 -5.48
CA ALA A 95 -4.56 8.05 -6.79
C ALA A 95 -5.20 7.26 -7.93
N SER A 96 -5.26 5.93 -7.82
CA SER A 96 -5.91 5.07 -8.82
C SER A 96 -7.41 5.34 -8.94
N ALA A 97 -8.09 5.55 -7.82
CA ALA A 97 -9.51 5.86 -7.81
C ALA A 97 -9.82 7.19 -8.53
N TYR A 98 -8.96 8.18 -8.39
CA TYR A 98 -9.11 9.44 -9.10
C TYR A 98 -8.74 9.37 -10.58
N SER A 99 -7.88 8.44 -10.97
CA SER A 99 -7.46 8.24 -12.37
C SER A 99 -8.53 7.54 -13.21
N ASP A 100 -9.33 6.69 -12.58
CA ASP A 100 -10.35 5.89 -13.26
C ASP A 100 -11.69 6.62 -13.45
N GLU A 101 -11.83 7.85 -12.98
CA GLU A 101 -13.01 8.66 -13.24
C GLU A 101 -13.03 9.13 -14.71
N PRO A 102 -13.97 8.65 -15.53
CA PRO A 102 -14.11 9.11 -16.90
C PRO A 102 -14.62 10.55 -16.91
N GLY A 103 -13.73 11.48 -17.13
CA GLY A 103 -14.09 12.90 -17.22
C GLY A 103 -13.25 13.85 -16.39
N SER A 104 -12.25 13.37 -15.67
CA SER A 104 -11.38 14.24 -14.89
C SER A 104 -10.36 15.03 -15.73
N GLY A 105 -10.51 15.03 -17.06
CA GLY A 105 -9.68 15.81 -17.96
C GLY A 105 -10.07 17.28 -18.10
N SER A 106 -11.13 17.70 -17.45
CA SER A 106 -11.56 19.08 -17.41
C SER A 106 -11.21 19.66 -16.05
N ARG A 107 -10.10 20.38 -16.00
CA ARG A 107 -9.90 21.40 -14.98
C ARG A 107 -10.89 22.55 -15.20
N GLY A 108 -12.16 22.21 -15.30
CA GLY A 108 -13.20 23.20 -15.15
C GLY A 108 -13.31 23.48 -13.66
N ASP A 109 -13.21 24.74 -13.29
CA ASP A 109 -13.62 25.19 -11.99
C ASP A 109 -14.89 24.47 -11.55
N SER A 110 -14.73 23.42 -10.74
CA SER A 110 -15.86 22.83 -10.06
C SER A 110 -16.06 23.62 -8.79
N PRO A 111 -16.99 24.59 -8.77
CA PRO A 111 -17.18 25.43 -7.60
C PRO A 111 -17.81 24.69 -6.43
N SER A 112 -18.09 23.40 -6.60
CA SER A 112 -18.83 22.60 -5.63
C SER A 112 -18.00 22.15 -4.42
N THR A 113 -16.68 22.06 -4.54
CA THR A 113 -15.84 21.53 -3.48
C THR A 113 -15.51 22.53 -2.38
N PHE A 114 -15.62 23.82 -2.66
CA PHE A 114 -15.27 24.87 -1.73
C PHE A 114 -16.48 25.57 -1.07
N LYS A 115 -17.68 25.27 -1.48
CA LYS A 115 -18.89 25.86 -0.88
C LYS A 115 -19.08 25.50 0.60
N ALA A 116 -18.58 24.33 1.03
CA ALA A 116 -18.62 23.93 2.43
C ALA A 116 -17.74 24.80 3.33
N PHE A 117 -16.65 25.35 2.79
CA PHE A 117 -15.73 26.21 3.53
C PHE A 117 -15.96 27.71 3.33
N ALA A 118 -16.69 28.10 2.30
CA ALA A 118 -17.05 29.51 2.05
C ALA A 118 -17.90 30.08 3.19
N GLY A 119 -18.82 29.30 3.77
CA GLY A 119 -19.60 29.67 4.92
C GLY A 119 -18.76 29.87 6.18
N LEU A 120 -17.67 29.15 6.32
CA LEU A 120 -16.76 29.25 7.46
C LEU A 120 -16.00 30.59 7.46
N ALA A 121 -15.54 31.04 6.30
CA ALA A 121 -14.88 32.34 6.16
C ALA A 121 -15.79 33.52 6.50
N ASP A 122 -17.06 33.42 6.16
CA ASP A 122 -18.08 34.44 6.51
C ASP A 122 -18.39 34.45 8.00
N MET A 123 -18.39 33.28 8.65
CA MET A 123 -18.56 33.19 10.11
C MET A 123 -17.39 33.82 10.85
N LEU A 124 -16.15 33.62 10.37
CA LEU A 124 -14.96 34.23 10.96
C LEU A 124 -14.89 35.76 10.78
N LYS A 125 -15.52 36.30 9.76
CA LYS A 125 -15.62 37.76 9.55
C LYS A 125 -16.65 38.41 10.46
N LYS A 126 -17.67 37.69 10.88
CA LYS A 126 -18.71 38.21 11.79
C LYS A 126 -18.23 38.35 13.23
N ASP A 127 -17.25 37.57 13.66
CA ASP A 127 -16.73 37.60 15.03
C ASP A 127 -15.70 38.72 15.26
N LYS A 128 -15.37 39.52 14.26
CA LYS A 128 -14.43 40.64 14.36
C LYS A 128 -15.11 42.03 14.51
N GLN A 129 -16.38 42.06 14.76
CA GLN A 129 -17.05 43.33 15.11
C GLN A 129 -17.25 43.48 16.60
#